data_304db7db736c872cdecf7052583485f0
#
_entry.id   304db7db736c872cdecf7052583485f0
#
_cell.length_a   1.000
_cell.length_b   1.000
_cell.length_c   1.000
_cell.angle_alpha   90.00
_cell.angle_beta   90.00
_cell.angle_gamma   90.00
#
_symmetry.space_group_name_H-M   'P 1'
#
loop_
_entity.id
_entity.type
_entity.pdbx_description
1 polymer ?
#
loop_
_entity_poly.entity_id
_entity_poly.type
_entity_poly.pdbx_seq_one_letter_code
_entity_poly.pdbx_strand_id
1 'polypeptide(L)'
;MELTKSEMEIMDVLWESGQPLSRSDLLERSEEKTWKDSSVHILLNGLLQKGAIREAGLVKRSKTYGRVFCPTMTREEYFATTIFSHRHKP
;
A
#
# COMPACT_ATOMS: atom_id res chain seq x y z
N MET A 1 9.46 5.47 -9.34
CA MET A 1 8.12 4.90 -9.05
C MET A 1 7.15 6.03 -8.76
N GLU A 2 6.05 6.05 -9.46
CA GLU A 2 5.02 7.06 -9.27
C GLU A 2 3.73 6.40 -8.83
N LEU A 3 3.19 6.85 -7.71
CA LEU A 3 1.96 6.30 -7.15
C LEU A 3 0.82 7.30 -7.35
N THR A 4 -0.37 6.76 -7.63
CA THR A 4 -1.57 7.59 -7.71
C THR A 4 -1.97 8.03 -6.31
N LYS A 5 -2.89 9.00 -6.23
CA LYS A 5 -3.40 9.46 -4.94
C LYS A 5 -4.01 8.32 -4.14
N SER A 6 -4.81 7.46 -4.78
CA SER A 6 -5.43 6.33 -4.11
C SER A 6 -4.39 5.33 -3.60
N GLU A 7 -3.36 5.08 -4.40
CA GLU A 7 -2.27 4.20 -4.00
C GLU A 7 -1.51 4.77 -2.81
N MET A 8 -1.28 6.07 -2.81
CA MET A 8 -0.62 6.75 -1.68
C MET A 8 -1.44 6.62 -0.40
N GLU A 9 -2.75 6.70 -0.49
CA GLU A 9 -3.61 6.51 0.68
C GLU A 9 -3.41 5.13 1.31
N ILE A 10 -3.31 4.10 0.47
CA ILE A 10 -3.04 2.75 0.95
C ILE A 10 -1.65 2.65 1.58
N MET A 11 -0.65 3.23 0.92
CA MET A 11 0.71 3.23 1.45
C MET A 11 0.78 3.93 2.81
N ASP A 12 0.07 5.05 2.96
CA ASP A 12 0.03 5.77 4.23
C ASP A 12 -0.52 4.89 5.36
N VAL A 13 -1.58 4.14 5.09
CA VAL A 13 -2.15 3.23 6.09
C VAL A 13 -1.16 2.14 6.46
N LEU A 14 -0.46 1.57 5.47
CA LEU A 14 0.54 0.54 5.72
C LEU A 14 1.71 1.08 6.53
N TRP A 15 2.20 2.26 6.19
CA TRP A 15 3.30 2.88 6.93
C TRP A 15 2.89 3.21 8.37
N GLU A 16 1.68 3.74 8.55
CA GLU A 16 1.19 4.09 9.88
C GLU A 16 1.00 2.85 10.77
N SER A 17 0.58 1.73 10.19
CA SER A 17 0.31 0.53 10.98
C SER A 17 1.57 -0.11 11.54
N GLY A 18 2.69 0.01 10.83
CA GLY A 18 3.94 -0.62 11.22
C GLY A 18 3.92 -2.13 11.19
N GLN A 19 2.91 -2.73 10.60
CA GLN A 19 2.76 -4.18 10.49
C GLN A 19 2.06 -4.54 9.19
N PRO A 20 2.22 -5.78 8.70
CA PRO A 20 1.50 -6.20 7.51
C PRO A 20 -0.01 -6.16 7.71
N LEU A 21 -0.73 -5.76 6.69
CA LEU A 21 -2.19 -5.64 6.74
C LEU A 21 -2.82 -6.43 5.61
N SER A 22 -3.99 -7.02 5.90
CA SER A 22 -4.81 -7.66 4.89
C SER A 22 -5.70 -6.64 4.19
N ARG A 23 -6.36 -7.08 3.12
CA ARG A 23 -7.33 -6.23 2.43
C ARG A 23 -8.42 -5.73 3.38
N SER A 24 -8.93 -6.62 4.23
CA SER A 24 -9.95 -6.25 5.21
C SER A 24 -9.44 -5.20 6.19
N ASP A 25 -8.20 -5.36 6.65
CA ASP A 25 -7.59 -4.39 7.56
C ASP A 25 -7.48 -3.01 6.90
N LEU A 26 -7.11 -2.98 5.62
CA LEU A 26 -7.02 -1.73 4.89
C LEU A 26 -8.37 -1.04 4.77
N LEU A 27 -9.42 -1.81 4.52
CA LEU A 27 -10.77 -1.25 4.43
C LEU A 27 -11.21 -0.67 5.77
N GLU A 28 -10.92 -1.37 6.88
CA GLU A 28 -11.29 -0.91 8.20
C GLU A 28 -10.53 0.34 8.64
N ARG A 29 -9.26 0.44 8.25
CA ARG A 29 -8.40 1.55 8.69
C ARG A 29 -8.46 2.78 7.79
N SER A 30 -9.00 2.65 6.58
CA SER A 30 -9.04 3.75 5.62
C SER A 30 -10.35 4.52 5.75
N GLU A 31 -10.43 5.43 6.72
CA GLU A 31 -11.67 6.14 7.02
C GLU A 31 -12.01 7.21 5.99
N GLU A 32 -11.03 7.99 5.55
CA GLU A 32 -11.25 9.10 4.62
C GLU A 32 -10.68 8.80 3.25
N LYS A 33 -10.97 7.61 2.75
CA LYS A 33 -10.44 7.20 1.46
C LYS A 33 -11.24 7.80 0.29
N THR A 34 -10.55 8.05 -0.82
CA THR A 34 -11.17 8.57 -2.03
C THR A 34 -11.56 7.47 -3.01
N TRP A 35 -11.19 6.23 -2.72
CA TRP A 35 -11.47 5.09 -3.59
C TRP A 35 -12.58 4.24 -3.00
N LYS A 36 -13.28 3.49 -3.85
CA LYS A 36 -14.35 2.60 -3.42
C LYS A 36 -13.80 1.30 -2.86
N ASP A 37 -14.50 0.71 -1.90
CA ASP A 37 -14.10 -0.56 -1.29
C ASP A 37 -13.85 -1.63 -2.36
N SER A 38 -14.67 -1.66 -3.40
CA SER A 38 -14.54 -2.63 -4.48
C SER A 38 -13.27 -2.46 -5.31
N SER A 39 -12.62 -1.31 -5.21
CA SER A 39 -11.39 -1.02 -5.95
C SER A 39 -10.12 -1.44 -5.21
N VAL A 40 -10.22 -1.87 -3.96
CA VAL A 40 -9.04 -2.12 -3.14
C VAL A 40 -8.10 -3.16 -3.76
N HIS A 41 -8.64 -4.23 -4.33
CA HIS A 41 -7.79 -5.26 -4.90
C HIS A 41 -7.09 -4.80 -6.18
N ILE A 42 -7.74 -3.93 -6.95
CA ILE A 42 -7.11 -3.33 -8.14
C ILE A 42 -5.93 -2.46 -7.72
N LEU A 43 -6.12 -1.66 -6.68
CA LEU A 43 -5.07 -0.81 -6.15
C LEU A 43 -3.91 -1.63 -5.57
N LEU A 44 -4.23 -2.69 -4.84
CA LEU A 44 -3.20 -3.59 -4.32
C LEU A 44 -2.42 -4.26 -5.43
N ASN A 45 -3.10 -4.72 -6.48
CA ASN A 45 -2.42 -5.32 -7.63
C ASN A 45 -1.50 -4.30 -8.31
N GLY A 46 -1.95 -3.06 -8.45
CA GLY A 46 -1.12 -1.99 -9.00
C GLY A 46 0.13 -1.75 -8.18
N LEU A 47 -0.01 -1.72 -6.86
CA LEU A 47 1.11 -1.53 -5.95
C LEU A 47 2.09 -2.72 -6.01
N LEU A 48 1.57 -3.94 -6.11
CA LEU A 48 2.40 -5.12 -6.25
C LEU A 48 3.21 -5.07 -7.56
N GLN A 49 2.56 -4.70 -8.66
CA GLN A 49 3.23 -4.59 -9.95
C GLN A 49 4.31 -3.52 -9.97
N LYS A 50 4.08 -2.43 -9.25
CA LYS A 50 5.07 -1.35 -9.13
C LYS A 50 6.19 -1.71 -8.17
N GLY A 51 6.02 -2.78 -7.40
CA GLY A 51 7.02 -3.17 -6.42
C GLY A 51 6.98 -2.34 -5.15
N ALA A 52 5.90 -1.59 -4.91
CA ALA A 52 5.75 -0.75 -3.73
C ALA A 52 5.36 -1.54 -2.48
N ILE A 53 4.69 -2.66 -2.67
CA ILE A 53 4.31 -3.56 -1.59
C ILE A 53 4.67 -4.98 -1.97
N ARG A 54 4.70 -5.86 -0.97
CA ARG A 54 4.90 -7.28 -1.18
C ARG A 54 3.95 -8.08 -0.30
N GLU A 55 3.70 -9.31 -0.67
CA GLU A 55 2.96 -10.25 0.17
C GLU A 55 3.86 -10.68 1.31
N ALA A 56 3.37 -10.50 2.54
CA ALA A 56 4.15 -10.83 3.73
C ALA A 56 3.69 -12.11 4.42
N GLY A 57 2.64 -12.74 3.90
CA GLY A 57 2.16 -14.02 4.45
C GLY A 57 0.66 -14.12 4.40
N LEU A 58 0.15 -15.11 5.13
CA LEU A 58 -1.28 -15.37 5.24
C LEU A 58 -1.69 -15.26 6.71
N VAL A 59 -2.86 -14.67 6.94
CA VAL A 59 -3.45 -14.59 8.26
C VAL A 59 -4.81 -15.28 8.22
N LYS A 60 -5.05 -16.16 9.17
CA LYS A 60 -6.33 -16.83 9.27
C LYS A 60 -7.36 -15.90 9.90
N ARG A 61 -8.49 -15.73 9.21
CA ARG A 61 -9.62 -14.95 9.72
C ARG A 61 -10.86 -15.81 9.62
N SER A 62 -11.42 -16.18 10.75
CA SER A 62 -12.56 -17.08 10.82
C SER A 62 -12.25 -18.37 10.07
N LYS A 63 -12.95 -18.65 8.97
CA LYS A 63 -12.82 -19.88 8.20
C LYS A 63 -11.90 -19.71 6.97
N THR A 64 -11.40 -18.51 6.73
CA THR A 64 -10.61 -18.23 5.53
C THR A 64 -9.25 -17.64 5.89
N TYR A 65 -8.34 -17.74 4.93
CA TYR A 65 -7.02 -17.09 5.05
C TYR A 65 -7.00 -15.88 4.13
N GLY A 66 -6.47 -14.78 4.65
CA GLY A 66 -6.27 -13.57 3.88
C GLY A 66 -4.80 -13.27 3.72
N ARG A 67 -4.41 -12.83 2.54
CA ARG A 67 -3.04 -12.37 2.32
C ARG A 67 -2.83 -11.06 3.07
N VAL A 68 -1.63 -10.89 3.63
CA VAL A 68 -1.25 -9.63 4.23
C VAL A 68 -0.12 -9.02 3.42
N PHE A 69 -0.08 -7.70 3.39
CA PHE A 69 0.85 -6.93 2.57
C PHE A 69 1.64 -5.96 3.42
N CYS A 70 2.87 -5.70 3.02
CA CYS A 70 3.68 -4.69 3.69
C CYS A 70 4.41 -3.85 2.63
N PRO A 71 4.82 -2.62 2.98
CA PRO A 71 5.59 -1.79 2.06
C PRO A 71 6.97 -2.40 1.83
N THR A 72 7.52 -2.19 0.64
CA THR A 72 8.88 -2.60 0.32
C THR A 72 9.90 -1.52 0.68
N MET A 73 9.43 -0.36 1.08
CA MET A 73 10.28 0.78 1.44
C MET A 73 9.59 1.59 2.54
N THR A 74 10.37 2.38 3.26
CA THR A 74 9.81 3.30 4.26
C THR A 74 9.25 4.54 3.55
N ARG A 75 8.45 5.31 4.32
CA ARG A 75 7.93 6.58 3.82
C ARG A 75 9.08 7.51 3.41
N GLU A 76 10.10 7.58 4.23
CA GLU A 76 11.28 8.41 3.97
C GLU A 76 11.99 7.98 2.70
N GLU A 77 12.16 6.68 2.51
CA GLU A 77 12.79 6.15 1.31
C GLU A 77 11.99 6.49 0.06
N TYR A 78 10.68 6.38 0.14
CA TYR A 78 9.83 6.71 -1.01
C TYR A 78 9.96 8.18 -1.39
N PHE A 79 9.84 9.07 -0.41
CA PHE A 79 9.92 10.51 -0.68
C PHE A 79 11.31 10.94 -1.12
N ALA A 80 12.35 10.34 -0.56
CA ALA A 80 13.72 10.63 -1.00
C ALA A 80 13.92 10.27 -2.46
N THR A 81 13.41 9.11 -2.88
CA THR A 81 13.50 8.66 -4.26
C THR A 81 12.73 9.61 -5.20
N THR A 82 11.53 10.01 -4.78
CA THR A 82 10.70 10.91 -5.57
C THR A 82 11.36 12.26 -5.74
N ILE A 83 11.88 12.82 -4.65
CA ILE A 83 12.58 14.11 -4.70
C ILE A 83 13.81 14.03 -5.59
N PHE A 84 14.57 12.96 -5.47
CA PHE A 84 15.77 12.76 -6.26
C PHE A 84 15.44 12.67 -7.75
N SER A 85 14.38 11.95 -8.08
CA SER A 85 13.92 11.84 -9.47
C SER A 85 13.57 13.20 -10.06
N HIS A 86 12.88 14.04 -9.27
CA HIS A 86 12.52 15.37 -9.72
C HIS A 86 13.73 16.26 -9.94
N ARG A 87 14.77 16.09 -9.14
CA ARG A 87 16.01 16.86 -9.27
C ARG A 87 16.80 16.56 -10.52
N HIS A 88 16.64 15.35 -11.05
CA HIS A 88 17.37 14.91 -12.24
C HIS A 88 16.69 15.27 -13.54
N LYS A 89 15.55 15.87 -13.51
CA LYS A 89 14.90 16.33 -14.73
C LYS A 89 15.59 17.56 -15.25
N PRO A 90 15.96 17.55 -16.52
CA PRO A 90 16.59 18.74 -17.13
C PRO A 90 15.59 19.88 -17.22
#